data_abae7dc723f90f7679bf54f6f44ed682
#
_entry.id   abae7dc723f90f7679bf54f6f44ed682
#
_cell.length_a   1.000
_cell.length_b   1.000
_cell.length_c   1.000
_cell.angle_alpha   90.00
_cell.angle_beta   90.00
_cell.angle_gamma   90.00
#
_symmetry.space_group_name_H-M   'P 1'
#
loop_
_entity.id
_entity.type
_entity.pdbx_description
1 polymer ?
#
loop_
_entity_poly.entity_id
_entity_poly.type
_entity_poly.pdbx_seq_one_letter_code
_entity_poly.pdbx_strand_id
1 'polypeptide(L)'
;MIADGMRAVLALGLFIGCSRPPNNNARADSSFAALQQRGETAMGVDQYTSQHIFEPLADGGRVVLQRKETDPAGEATIRAHMRTIAAAFSRGDFALPGFVHATSEVPGTETMKRLRSEITYSPRDLPGGGEVVIYSKNPEAVTAIHEFLAFQRMDHRAGMH
;
A
#
# COMPACT_ATOMS: atom_id res chain seq x y z
N MET A 1 63.77 21.78 50.16
CA MET A 1 62.66 20.79 50.11
C MET A 1 61.78 21.21 49.00
N ILE A 2 61.86 20.50 47.90
CA ILE A 2 61.21 20.80 46.61
C ILE A 2 60.03 19.86 46.51
N ALA A 3 58.81 20.41 46.35
CA ALA A 3 57.60 19.63 46.15
C ALA A 3 57.20 19.67 44.63
N ASP A 4 57.40 18.55 43.99
CA ASP A 4 56.91 18.33 42.58
C ASP A 4 55.41 18.25 42.50
N GLY A 5 54.82 19.15 41.70
CA GLY A 5 53.39 19.15 41.34
C GLY A 5 53.16 18.38 40.07
N MET A 6 52.58 17.19 40.20
CA MET A 6 52.18 16.32 39.09
C MET A 6 50.89 16.85 38.46
N ARG A 7 50.97 17.38 37.23
CA ARG A 7 49.82 17.83 36.45
C ARG A 7 49.20 16.63 35.71
N ALA A 8 48.03 16.23 36.14
CA ALA A 8 47.23 15.26 35.41
C ALA A 8 46.56 15.93 34.17
N VAL A 9 46.93 15.49 32.99
CA VAL A 9 46.26 15.88 31.71
C VAL A 9 45.07 14.95 31.47
N LEU A 10 43.88 15.49 31.62
CA LEU A 10 42.64 14.78 31.32
C LEU A 10 42.39 14.85 29.79
N ALA A 11 42.67 13.77 29.08
CA ALA A 11 42.36 13.67 27.65
C ALA A 11 40.87 13.35 27.49
N LEU A 12 40.07 14.35 27.06
CA LEU A 12 38.66 14.20 26.72
C LEU A 12 38.56 13.61 25.30
N GLY A 13 38.36 12.29 25.21
CA GLY A 13 38.16 11.60 23.94
C GLY A 13 36.77 11.92 23.36
N LEU A 14 36.74 12.69 22.27
CA LEU A 14 35.54 12.92 21.48
C LEU A 14 35.23 11.64 20.67
N PHE A 15 34.25 10.82 21.12
CA PHE A 15 33.69 9.74 20.30
C PHE A 15 32.75 10.36 19.26
N ILE A 16 33.26 10.65 18.08
CA ILE A 16 32.43 10.95 16.92
C ILE A 16 31.80 9.62 16.45
N GLY A 17 30.61 9.33 16.94
CA GLY A 17 29.82 8.21 16.48
C GLY A 17 29.42 8.45 15.03
N CYS A 18 30.12 7.86 14.06
CA CYS A 18 29.68 7.80 12.66
C CYS A 18 28.43 6.91 12.58
N SER A 19 27.25 7.50 12.67
CA SER A 19 25.99 6.84 12.36
C SER A 19 25.98 6.51 10.86
N ARG A 20 26.22 5.24 10.52
CA ARG A 20 26.15 4.76 9.14
C ARG A 20 24.71 4.96 8.64
N PRO A 21 24.48 5.62 7.50
CA PRO A 21 23.12 5.75 6.96
C PRO A 21 22.53 4.36 6.75
N PRO A 22 21.22 4.15 7.04
CA PRO A 22 20.58 2.88 6.78
C PRO A 22 20.74 2.50 5.30
N ASN A 23 21.03 1.23 5.02
CA ASN A 23 21.17 0.76 3.67
C ASN A 23 19.82 0.85 2.93
N ASN A 24 19.82 0.88 1.59
CA ASN A 24 18.60 1.03 0.80
C ASN A 24 17.58 -0.10 1.05
N ASN A 25 18.05 -1.32 1.35
CA ASN A 25 17.17 -2.46 1.66
C ASN A 25 16.43 -2.25 2.98
N ALA A 26 17.11 -1.80 4.06
CA ALA A 26 16.46 -1.54 5.33
C ALA A 26 15.40 -0.42 5.23
N ARG A 27 15.62 0.59 4.38
CA ARG A 27 14.62 1.63 4.11
C ARG A 27 13.43 1.09 3.33
N ALA A 28 13.67 0.28 2.29
CA ALA A 28 12.62 -0.35 1.51
C ALA A 28 11.76 -1.30 2.36
N ASP A 29 12.37 -2.05 3.28
CA ASP A 29 11.65 -2.94 4.18
C ASP A 29 10.83 -2.18 5.23
N SER A 30 11.36 -1.08 5.77
CA SER A 30 10.60 -0.23 6.70
C SER A 30 9.42 0.48 6.03
N SER A 31 9.58 0.93 4.80
CA SER A 31 8.50 1.54 4.01
C SER A 31 7.40 0.54 3.70
N PHE A 32 7.78 -0.69 3.34
CA PHE A 32 6.83 -1.78 3.10
C PHE A 32 6.08 -2.17 4.39
N ALA A 33 6.76 -2.30 5.53
CA ALA A 33 6.12 -2.57 6.81
C ALA A 33 5.11 -1.48 7.20
N ALA A 34 5.45 -0.21 6.98
CA ALA A 34 4.54 0.90 7.23
C ALA A 34 3.31 0.88 6.29
N LEU A 35 3.48 0.49 5.02
CA LEU A 35 2.37 0.28 4.08
C LEU A 35 1.44 -0.84 4.57
N GLN A 36 1.98 -1.98 4.99
CA GLN A 36 1.21 -3.10 5.52
C GLN A 36 0.38 -2.70 6.75
N GLN A 37 0.96 -1.91 7.67
CA GLN A 37 0.25 -1.40 8.85
C GLN A 37 -0.91 -0.46 8.47
N ARG A 38 -0.69 0.46 7.51
CA ARG A 38 -1.77 1.32 7.01
C ARG A 38 -2.83 0.52 6.28
N GLY A 39 -2.41 -0.49 5.51
CA GLY A 39 -3.32 -1.43 4.86
C GLY A 39 -4.20 -2.18 5.86
N GLU A 40 -3.65 -2.71 6.94
CA GLU A 40 -4.41 -3.34 8.02
C GLU A 40 -5.41 -2.36 8.65
N THR A 41 -4.98 -1.14 8.94
CA THR A 41 -5.85 -0.08 9.46
C THR A 41 -7.02 0.23 8.50
N ALA A 42 -6.74 0.29 7.20
CA ALA A 42 -7.72 0.62 6.17
C ALA A 42 -8.71 -0.52 5.88
N MET A 43 -8.24 -1.77 5.89
CA MET A 43 -9.00 -2.95 5.45
C MET A 43 -9.52 -3.80 6.60
N GLY A 44 -9.01 -3.61 7.83
CA GLY A 44 -9.43 -4.35 9.02
C GLY A 44 -8.98 -5.81 9.05
N VAL A 45 -8.01 -6.20 8.22
CA VAL A 45 -7.42 -7.55 8.18
C VAL A 45 -5.91 -7.47 8.05
N ASP A 46 -5.23 -8.45 8.66
CA ASP A 46 -3.78 -8.60 8.57
C ASP A 46 -3.36 -8.82 7.11
N GLN A 47 -2.45 -7.95 6.65
CA GLN A 47 -1.99 -7.92 5.26
C GLN A 47 -1.03 -9.07 4.94
N TYR A 48 -0.27 -9.58 5.90
CA TYR A 48 0.67 -10.69 5.70
C TYR A 48 -0.04 -12.04 5.54
N THR A 49 -1.20 -12.19 6.15
CA THR A 49 -2.04 -13.39 6.06
C THR A 49 -3.15 -13.27 5.01
N SER A 50 -3.12 -12.20 4.24
CA SER A 50 -4.00 -11.95 3.10
C SER A 50 -3.22 -11.94 1.79
N GLN A 51 -3.92 -12.19 0.68
CA GLN A 51 -3.35 -12.12 -0.67
C GLN A 51 -4.03 -11.01 -1.45
N HIS A 52 -3.22 -10.10 -2.02
CA HIS A 52 -3.67 -9.08 -2.96
C HIS A 52 -3.37 -9.51 -4.39
N ILE A 53 -4.34 -9.29 -5.30
CA ILE A 53 -4.14 -9.42 -6.73
C ILE A 53 -4.64 -8.14 -7.39
N PHE A 54 -3.80 -7.55 -8.24
CA PHE A 54 -4.12 -6.36 -9.04
C PHE A 54 -3.91 -6.75 -10.51
N GLU A 55 -4.96 -7.13 -11.18
CA GLU A 55 -4.91 -7.72 -12.53
C GLU A 55 -5.50 -6.76 -13.56
N PRO A 56 -4.70 -6.33 -14.57
CA PRO A 56 -5.23 -5.62 -15.72
C PRO A 56 -6.01 -6.57 -16.63
N LEU A 57 -7.17 -6.11 -17.12
CA LEU A 57 -7.99 -6.78 -18.11
C LEU A 57 -8.08 -5.91 -19.36
N ALA A 58 -8.47 -6.49 -20.50
CA ALA A 58 -8.51 -5.77 -21.78
C ALA A 58 -9.40 -4.51 -21.75
N ASP A 59 -10.43 -4.52 -20.91
CA ASP A 59 -11.45 -3.47 -20.75
C ASP A 59 -11.50 -2.87 -19.34
N GLY A 60 -10.38 -2.95 -18.59
CA GLY A 60 -10.25 -2.42 -17.24
C GLY A 60 -9.35 -3.24 -16.37
N GLY A 61 -9.87 -3.82 -15.29
CA GLY A 61 -9.08 -4.67 -14.39
C GLY A 61 -9.83 -5.14 -13.16
N ARG A 62 -9.12 -5.78 -12.23
CA ARG A 62 -9.71 -6.18 -10.95
C ARG A 62 -8.71 -6.07 -9.79
N VAL A 63 -9.26 -5.77 -8.63
CA VAL A 63 -8.58 -5.81 -7.33
C VAL A 63 -9.19 -6.94 -6.53
N VAL A 64 -8.37 -7.89 -6.10
CA VAL A 64 -8.80 -9.04 -5.29
C VAL A 64 -8.09 -8.97 -3.94
N LEU A 65 -8.83 -9.28 -2.88
CA LEU A 65 -8.27 -9.50 -1.54
C LEU A 65 -8.89 -10.77 -0.97
N GLN A 66 -8.05 -11.71 -0.54
CA GLN A 66 -8.46 -13.00 0.01
C GLN A 66 -7.61 -13.38 1.21
N ARG A 67 -8.21 -14.07 2.18
CA ARG A 67 -7.46 -14.72 3.27
C ARG A 67 -6.76 -15.97 2.73
N LYS A 68 -5.54 -16.21 3.22
CA LYS A 68 -4.77 -17.42 2.88
C LYS A 68 -5.27 -18.65 3.63
N GLU A 69 -5.93 -18.43 4.76
CA GLU A 69 -6.48 -19.47 5.63
C GLU A 69 -7.97 -19.26 5.84
N THR A 70 -8.66 -20.29 6.35
CA THR A 70 -10.08 -20.20 6.68
C THR A 70 -10.30 -19.22 7.82
N ASP A 71 -10.91 -18.09 7.53
CA ASP A 71 -11.22 -17.01 8.46
C ASP A 71 -12.55 -16.34 8.09
N PRO A 72 -13.70 -16.86 8.54
CA PRO A 72 -15.02 -16.32 8.19
C PRO A 72 -15.21 -14.85 8.59
N ALA A 73 -14.60 -14.42 9.71
CA ALA A 73 -14.70 -13.03 10.15
C ALA A 73 -13.89 -12.09 9.25
N GLY A 74 -12.66 -12.47 8.92
CA GLY A 74 -11.82 -11.73 7.97
C GLY A 74 -12.42 -11.71 6.57
N GLU A 75 -13.01 -12.83 6.11
CA GLU A 75 -13.74 -12.89 4.84
C GLU A 75 -14.91 -11.89 4.80
N ALA A 76 -15.73 -11.84 5.85
CA ALA A 76 -16.84 -10.88 5.94
C ALA A 76 -16.34 -9.43 5.95
N THR A 77 -15.24 -9.14 6.66
CA THR A 77 -14.59 -7.83 6.72
C THR A 77 -14.10 -7.41 5.34
N ILE A 78 -13.41 -8.30 4.61
CA ILE A 78 -12.93 -8.03 3.25
C ILE A 78 -14.10 -7.73 2.31
N ARG A 79 -15.16 -8.51 2.34
CA ARG A 79 -16.34 -8.30 1.48
C ARG A 79 -16.99 -6.94 1.74
N ALA A 80 -17.10 -6.53 3.00
CA ALA A 80 -17.60 -5.20 3.36
C ALA A 80 -16.67 -4.10 2.84
N HIS A 81 -15.36 -4.27 2.97
CA HIS A 81 -14.36 -3.37 2.46
C HIS A 81 -14.44 -3.21 0.93
N MET A 82 -14.57 -4.32 0.16
CA MET A 82 -14.71 -4.27 -1.30
C MET A 82 -15.93 -3.47 -1.75
N ARG A 83 -17.06 -3.59 -1.05
CA ARG A 83 -18.25 -2.74 -1.31
C ARG A 83 -17.97 -1.27 -1.02
N THR A 84 -17.27 -0.98 0.07
CA THR A 84 -16.92 0.39 0.47
C THR A 84 -16.01 1.07 -0.54
N ILE A 85 -14.94 0.40 -1.00
CA ILE A 85 -14.02 0.98 -1.99
C ILE A 85 -14.68 1.11 -3.36
N ALA A 86 -15.50 0.16 -3.80
CA ALA A 86 -16.25 0.27 -5.04
C ALA A 86 -17.18 1.51 -5.04
N ALA A 87 -17.88 1.74 -3.93
CA ALA A 87 -18.73 2.92 -3.75
C ALA A 87 -17.90 4.23 -3.67
N ALA A 88 -16.74 4.25 -3.04
CA ALA A 88 -15.86 5.42 -3.00
C ALA A 88 -15.31 5.76 -4.40
N PHE A 89 -14.75 4.79 -5.09
CA PHE A 89 -14.16 4.96 -6.42
C PHE A 89 -15.21 5.41 -7.47
N SER A 90 -16.44 4.90 -7.38
CA SER A 90 -17.51 5.36 -8.27
C SER A 90 -17.86 6.84 -8.11
N ARG A 91 -17.57 7.43 -6.96
CA ARG A 91 -17.70 8.88 -6.71
C ARG A 91 -16.42 9.66 -7.04
N GLY A 92 -15.34 8.97 -7.46
CA GLY A 92 -14.03 9.57 -7.70
C GLY A 92 -13.24 9.84 -6.41
N ASP A 93 -13.56 9.15 -5.33
CA ASP A 93 -12.86 9.25 -4.05
C ASP A 93 -11.78 8.16 -3.96
N PHE A 94 -10.53 8.59 -4.06
CA PHE A 94 -9.33 7.76 -3.95
C PHE A 94 -8.49 8.10 -2.72
N ALA A 95 -9.10 8.70 -1.69
CA ALA A 95 -8.39 9.05 -0.45
C ALA A 95 -7.78 7.82 0.24
N LEU A 96 -8.48 6.67 0.18
CA LEU A 96 -8.00 5.44 0.82
C LEU A 96 -6.70 4.89 0.22
N PRO A 97 -6.56 4.72 -1.11
CA PRO A 97 -5.27 4.43 -1.72
C PRO A 97 -4.18 5.44 -1.34
N GLY A 98 -4.46 6.73 -1.38
CA GLY A 98 -3.53 7.78 -0.95
C GLY A 98 -3.04 7.58 0.49
N PHE A 99 -3.95 7.26 1.42
CA PHE A 99 -3.61 6.94 2.81
C PHE A 99 -2.72 5.70 2.93
N VAL A 100 -3.10 4.59 2.29
CA VAL A 100 -2.34 3.33 2.35
C VAL A 100 -0.92 3.51 1.83
N HIS A 101 -0.76 4.21 0.72
CA HIS A 101 0.53 4.45 0.06
C HIS A 101 1.29 5.68 0.59
N ALA A 102 0.70 6.43 1.53
CA ALA A 102 1.25 7.67 2.07
C ALA A 102 1.66 8.67 0.96
N THR A 103 0.82 8.81 -0.05
CA THR A 103 1.02 9.73 -1.17
C THR A 103 -0.24 10.52 -1.47
N SER A 104 -0.08 11.77 -1.91
CA SER A 104 -1.19 12.59 -2.42
C SER A 104 -1.57 12.24 -3.86
N GLU A 105 -0.67 11.58 -4.59
CA GLU A 105 -0.84 11.26 -6.00
C GLU A 105 -0.64 9.76 -6.23
N VAL A 106 -1.75 9.06 -6.42
CA VAL A 106 -1.74 7.66 -6.85
C VAL A 106 -1.91 7.64 -8.37
N PRO A 107 -0.99 7.00 -9.13
CA PRO A 107 -1.06 6.97 -10.59
C PRO A 107 -2.43 6.53 -11.11
N GLY A 108 -2.89 7.19 -12.18
CA GLY A 108 -4.17 6.92 -12.84
C GLY A 108 -5.41 7.53 -12.16
N THR A 109 -5.37 7.84 -10.84
CA THR A 109 -6.57 8.21 -10.08
C THR A 109 -7.19 9.54 -10.51
N GLU A 110 -6.42 10.54 -10.94
CA GLU A 110 -6.95 11.81 -11.43
C GLU A 110 -7.76 11.62 -12.72
N THR A 111 -7.27 10.80 -13.64
CA THR A 111 -8.01 10.44 -14.86
C THR A 111 -9.25 9.61 -14.54
N MET A 112 -9.12 8.61 -13.65
CA MET A 112 -10.27 7.80 -13.19
C MET A 112 -11.34 8.67 -12.52
N LYS A 113 -10.96 9.67 -11.73
CA LYS A 113 -11.86 10.64 -11.11
C LYS A 113 -12.57 11.51 -12.16
N ARG A 114 -11.84 12.03 -13.14
CA ARG A 114 -12.38 12.85 -14.21
C ARG A 114 -13.36 12.05 -15.08
N LEU A 115 -13.06 10.79 -15.37
CA LEU A 115 -13.88 9.90 -16.21
C LEU A 115 -14.81 8.97 -15.40
N ARG A 116 -15.11 9.29 -14.14
CA ARG A 116 -15.85 8.43 -13.21
C ARG A 116 -17.22 7.97 -13.72
N SER A 117 -17.88 8.78 -14.56
CA SER A 117 -19.17 8.43 -15.17
C SER A 117 -19.07 7.35 -16.26
N GLU A 118 -17.86 7.08 -16.76
CA GLU A 118 -17.56 6.10 -17.79
C GLU A 118 -16.91 4.83 -17.23
N ILE A 119 -16.70 4.77 -15.91
CA ILE A 119 -16.10 3.63 -15.22
C ILE A 119 -17.12 2.98 -14.30
N THR A 120 -17.23 1.67 -14.38
CA THR A 120 -18.09 0.86 -13.50
C THR A 120 -17.21 0.08 -12.52
N TYR A 121 -17.62 0.08 -11.26
CA TYR A 121 -16.97 -0.66 -10.16
C TYR A 121 -17.95 -1.68 -9.59
N SER A 122 -17.68 -2.96 -9.80
CA SER A 122 -18.59 -4.05 -9.42
C SER A 122 -17.95 -4.92 -8.33
N PRO A 123 -18.36 -4.77 -7.05
CA PRO A 123 -17.88 -5.65 -5.99
C PRO A 123 -18.51 -7.04 -6.13
N ARG A 124 -17.71 -8.09 -5.88
CA ARG A 124 -18.14 -9.49 -5.89
C ARG A 124 -17.55 -10.23 -4.72
N ASP A 125 -18.33 -11.12 -4.15
CA ASP A 125 -17.89 -12.02 -3.09
C ASP A 125 -17.12 -13.20 -3.70
N LEU A 126 -15.99 -13.54 -3.10
CA LEU A 126 -15.18 -14.71 -3.45
C LEU A 126 -15.02 -15.60 -2.22
N PRO A 127 -14.68 -16.90 -2.39
CA PRO A 127 -14.23 -17.73 -1.28
C PRO A 127 -13.02 -17.10 -0.59
N GLY A 128 -13.09 -16.94 0.73
CA GLY A 128 -12.03 -16.31 1.52
C GLY A 128 -11.92 -14.78 1.41
N GLY A 129 -12.82 -14.12 0.67
CA GLY A 129 -12.74 -12.66 0.52
C GLY A 129 -13.65 -12.08 -0.55
N GLY A 130 -13.10 -11.16 -1.37
CA GLY A 130 -13.86 -10.47 -2.40
C GLY A 130 -12.99 -9.79 -3.46
N GLU A 131 -13.64 -9.30 -4.49
CA GLU A 131 -13.01 -8.51 -5.54
C GLU A 131 -13.82 -7.26 -5.89
N VAL A 132 -13.16 -6.29 -6.53
CA VAL A 132 -13.80 -5.22 -7.29
C VAL A 132 -13.37 -5.35 -8.74
N VAL A 133 -14.31 -5.61 -9.63
CA VAL A 133 -14.09 -5.54 -11.09
C VAL A 133 -14.29 -4.10 -11.53
N ILE A 134 -13.33 -3.57 -12.26
CA ILE A 134 -13.31 -2.21 -12.80
C ILE A 134 -13.42 -2.31 -14.31
N TYR A 135 -14.43 -1.68 -14.88
CA TYR A 135 -14.71 -1.77 -16.31
C TYR A 135 -14.93 -0.41 -16.94
N SER A 136 -14.42 -0.22 -18.15
CA SER A 136 -14.73 0.94 -18.99
C SER A 136 -14.65 0.59 -20.47
N LYS A 137 -15.46 1.29 -21.30
CA LYS A 137 -15.33 1.29 -22.77
C LYS A 137 -14.39 2.40 -23.27
N ASN A 138 -14.03 3.36 -22.40
CA ASN A 138 -13.18 4.48 -22.76
C ASN A 138 -11.69 4.06 -22.67
N PRO A 139 -10.93 4.09 -23.78
CA PRO A 139 -9.53 3.65 -23.77
C PRO A 139 -8.64 4.46 -22.81
N GLU A 140 -8.93 5.75 -22.61
CA GLU A 140 -8.18 6.59 -21.67
C GLU A 140 -8.43 6.15 -20.22
N ALA A 141 -9.69 5.80 -19.88
CA ALA A 141 -10.03 5.25 -18.59
C ALA A 141 -9.35 3.88 -18.36
N VAL A 142 -9.33 3.01 -19.37
CA VAL A 142 -8.66 1.69 -19.29
C VAL A 142 -7.16 1.89 -19.04
N THR A 143 -6.50 2.82 -19.74
CA THR A 143 -5.08 3.14 -19.50
C THR A 143 -4.86 3.60 -18.05
N ALA A 144 -5.68 4.51 -17.56
CA ALA A 144 -5.57 5.00 -16.17
C ALA A 144 -5.82 3.89 -15.12
N ILE A 145 -6.76 2.97 -15.37
CA ILE A 145 -6.98 1.80 -14.53
C ILE A 145 -5.73 0.92 -14.51
N HIS A 146 -5.08 0.70 -15.66
CA HIS A 146 -3.84 -0.08 -15.73
C HIS A 146 -2.68 0.57 -14.97
N GLU A 147 -2.53 1.90 -15.06
CA GLU A 147 -1.53 2.65 -14.29
C GLU A 147 -1.77 2.50 -12.78
N PHE A 148 -3.02 2.65 -12.34
CA PHE A 148 -3.42 2.43 -10.96
C PHE A 148 -3.09 1.02 -10.47
N LEU A 149 -3.47 -0.01 -11.22
CA LEU A 149 -3.22 -1.41 -10.84
C LEU A 149 -1.72 -1.76 -10.86
N ALA A 150 -0.95 -1.21 -11.79
CA ALA A 150 0.50 -1.42 -11.87
C ALA A 150 1.20 -0.82 -10.65
N PHE A 151 0.82 0.38 -10.24
CA PHE A 151 1.33 1.03 -9.03
C PHE A 151 1.00 0.19 -7.78
N GLN A 152 -0.26 -0.20 -7.61
CA GLN A 152 -0.70 -1.04 -6.50
C GLN A 152 0.10 -2.35 -6.43
N ARG A 153 0.26 -3.04 -7.56
CA ARG A 153 1.00 -4.31 -7.63
C ARG A 153 2.47 -4.15 -7.22
N MET A 154 3.12 -3.08 -7.67
CA MET A 154 4.52 -2.79 -7.36
C MET A 154 4.69 -2.49 -5.87
N ASP A 155 3.87 -1.62 -5.31
CA ASP A 155 4.03 -1.12 -3.95
C ASP A 155 3.64 -2.18 -2.91
N HIS A 156 2.59 -2.97 -3.18
CA HIS A 156 2.21 -4.13 -2.37
C HIS A 156 3.09 -5.36 -2.58
N ARG A 157 4.09 -5.31 -3.48
CA ARG A 157 4.91 -6.47 -3.87
C ARG A 157 4.06 -7.68 -4.30
N ALA A 158 2.87 -7.43 -4.86
CA ALA A 158 1.93 -8.47 -5.23
C ALA A 158 2.44 -9.25 -6.45
N GLY A 159 2.50 -10.60 -6.35
CA GLY A 159 2.96 -11.47 -7.43
C GLY A 159 4.49 -11.66 -7.50
N MET A 160 5.23 -11.23 -6.48
CA MET A 160 6.69 -11.47 -6.38
C MET A 160 7.03 -12.68 -5.50
N HIS A 161 6.24 -13.76 -5.60
CA HIS A 161 6.46 -15.02 -4.87
C HIS A 161 6.79 -16.16 -5.84
#